data_1af3359fa5d963d7c7dcaa19aa307dac
#
_entry.id   1af3359fa5d963d7c7dcaa19aa307dac
#
_cell.length_a   1.000
_cell.length_b   1.000
_cell.length_c   1.000
_cell.angle_alpha   90.00
_cell.angle_beta   90.00
_cell.angle_gamma   90.00
#
_symmetry.space_group_name_H-M   'P 1'
#
loop_
_entity.id
_entity.type
_entity.pdbx_description
1 polymer ?
#
loop_
_entity_poly.entity_id
_entity_poly.type
_entity_poly.pdbx_seq_one_letter_code
_entity_poly.pdbx_strand_id
1 'polypeptide(L)' 'MHLTHHHGLGNEFLIGFVDRVPGNGADLARHLCDRATGIGADGLVFGTTDSTGRPLFTLFNSDGSRAEVSGN' A
#
# COMPACT_ATOMS: atom_id res chain seq x y z
N MET A 1 11.91 -3.33 3.41
CA MET A 1 11.04 -2.57 2.48
C MET A 1 11.02 -1.11 2.87
N HIS A 2 11.22 -0.24 1.92
CA HIS A 2 11.20 1.20 2.18
C HIS A 2 9.80 1.75 1.95
N LEU A 3 9.23 2.39 2.97
CA LEU A 3 7.88 2.97 2.89
C LEU A 3 7.98 4.48 2.96
N THR A 4 7.17 5.16 2.15
CA THR A 4 6.98 6.60 2.23
C THR A 4 5.55 6.89 2.67
N HIS A 5 5.38 7.97 3.44
CA HIS A 5 4.10 8.36 4.00
C HIS A 5 3.57 9.57 3.23
N HIS A 6 2.38 9.46 2.68
CA HIS A 6 1.78 10.49 1.84
C HIS A 6 0.45 10.94 2.39
N HIS A 7 0.18 12.24 2.27
CA HIS A 7 -1.08 12.87 2.64
C HIS A 7 -1.70 13.50 1.42
N GLY A 8 -2.99 13.35 1.24
CA GLY A 8 -3.69 14.02 0.14
C GLY A 8 -5.20 13.89 0.30
N LEU A 9 -5.92 15.00 0.11
CA LEU A 9 -7.39 15.04 0.09
C LEU A 9 -8.04 14.37 1.30
N GLY A 10 -7.42 14.55 2.48
CA GLY A 10 -7.93 13.99 3.72
C GLY A 10 -7.57 12.53 3.98
N ASN A 11 -6.80 11.90 3.10
CA ASN A 11 -6.36 10.52 3.25
C ASN A 11 -4.85 10.45 3.46
N GLU A 12 -4.42 9.41 4.15
CA GLU A 12 -3.01 9.12 4.38
C GLU A 12 -2.69 7.74 3.85
N PHE A 13 -1.60 7.61 3.08
CA PHE A 13 -1.18 6.33 2.51
C PHE A 13 0.29 6.08 2.78
N LEU A 14 0.61 4.81 3.04
CA LEU A 14 1.98 4.31 3.02
C LEU A 14 2.21 3.69 1.65
N ILE A 15 3.30 4.03 0.99
CA ILE A 15 3.62 3.51 -0.34
C ILE A 15 4.99 2.85 -0.32
N GLY A 16 5.04 1.62 -0.80
CA GLY A 16 6.30 0.88 -0.96
C GLY A 16 6.40 0.31 -2.37
N PHE A 17 7.59 0.44 -2.98
CA PHE A 17 7.85 -0.15 -4.29
C PHE A 17 8.57 -1.48 -4.08
N VAL A 18 8.03 -2.53 -4.68
CA VAL A 18 8.50 -3.91 -4.50
C VAL A 18 8.49 -4.63 -5.85
N ASP A 19 9.21 -5.75 -5.94
CA ASP A 19 9.20 -6.57 -7.16
C ASP A 19 7.87 -7.27 -7.37
N ARG A 20 7.26 -7.72 -6.27
CA ARG A 20 5.92 -8.30 -6.29
C ARG A 20 5.22 -8.03 -4.97
N VAL A 21 3.90 -7.99 -5.03
CA VAL A 21 3.07 -7.78 -3.83
C VAL A 21 3.29 -8.96 -2.87
N PRO A 22 3.65 -8.70 -1.60
CA PRO A 22 3.82 -9.78 -0.63
C PRO A 22 2.53 -10.55 -0.42
N GLY A 23 2.64 -11.86 -0.18
CA GLY A 23 1.48 -12.70 0.11
C GLY A 23 0.78 -12.32 1.40
N ASN A 24 1.50 -11.68 2.33
CA ASN A 24 0.95 -11.18 3.60
C ASN A 24 0.61 -9.69 3.55
N GLY A 25 0.36 -9.14 2.36
CA GLY A 25 0.08 -7.70 2.20
C GLY A 25 -1.09 -7.21 3.03
N ALA A 26 -2.15 -8.02 3.14
CA ALA A 26 -3.31 -7.67 3.97
C ALA A 26 -2.94 -7.56 5.45
N ASP A 27 -2.13 -8.48 5.96
CA ASP A 27 -1.67 -8.45 7.35
C ASP A 27 -0.74 -7.26 7.60
N LEU A 28 0.15 -6.98 6.65
CA LEU A 28 1.02 -5.81 6.73
C LEU A 28 0.20 -4.53 6.80
N ALA A 29 -0.85 -4.43 5.98
CA ALA A 29 -1.72 -3.25 6.00
C ALA A 29 -2.39 -3.08 7.35
N ARG A 30 -2.94 -4.16 7.91
CA ARG A 30 -3.58 -4.10 9.22
C ARG A 30 -2.61 -3.65 10.32
N HIS A 31 -1.38 -4.14 10.29
CA HIS A 31 -0.37 -3.81 11.29
C HIS A 31 0.21 -2.40 11.10
N LEU A 32 0.59 -2.07 9.87
CA LEU A 32 1.24 -0.79 9.59
C LEU A 32 0.29 0.40 9.63
N CYS A 33 -0.97 0.17 9.23
CA CYS A 33 -1.98 1.24 9.24
C CYS A 33 -2.61 1.45 10.61
N ASP A 34 -2.37 0.56 11.57
CA ASP A 34 -2.90 0.70 12.92
C ASP A 34 -2.31 1.96 13.58
N ARG A 35 -3.18 2.86 14.03
CA ARG A 35 -2.75 4.14 14.60
C ARG A 35 -2.24 4.00 16.03
N ALA A 36 -2.55 2.90 16.71
CA ALA A 36 -2.10 2.65 18.08
C ALA A 36 -0.73 1.94 18.11
N THR A 37 -0.53 0.93 17.25
CA THR A 37 0.66 0.06 17.32
C THR A 37 1.55 0.15 16.09
N GLY A 38 1.05 0.70 14.99
CA GLY A 38 1.80 0.86 13.75
C GLY A 38 2.14 2.31 13.46
N ILE A 39 2.39 2.58 12.18
CA ILE A 39 2.67 3.95 11.71
C ILE A 39 1.40 4.78 11.69
N GLY A 40 0.28 4.16 11.33
CA GLY A 40 -1.01 4.83 11.20
C GLY A 40 -1.21 5.40 9.80
N ALA A 41 -2.22 4.89 9.11
CA ALA A 41 -2.59 5.37 7.77
C ALA A 41 -3.95 4.82 7.39
N ASP A 42 -4.53 5.35 6.33
CA ASP A 42 -5.79 4.86 5.79
C ASP A 42 -5.59 3.66 4.87
N GLY A 43 -4.41 3.53 4.28
CA GLY A 43 -4.11 2.42 3.40
C GLY A 43 -2.62 2.22 3.16
N LEU A 44 -2.30 1.03 2.64
CA LEU A 44 -0.96 0.64 2.24
C LEU A 44 -0.98 0.31 0.75
N VAL A 45 -0.09 0.95 -0.01
CA VAL A 45 0.00 0.78 -1.45
C VAL A 45 1.33 0.11 -1.80
N PHE A 46 1.25 -0.95 -2.59
CA PHE A 46 2.44 -1.57 -3.17
C PHE A 46 2.54 -1.16 -4.65
N GLY A 47 3.66 -0.58 -5.02
CA GLY A 47 3.99 -0.28 -6.41
C GLY A 47 4.86 -1.37 -6.98
N THR A 48 4.44 -1.93 -8.12
CA THR A 48 5.19 -2.93 -8.88
C THR A 48 5.24 -2.50 -10.34
N THR A 49 5.93 -3.27 -11.16
CA THR A 49 5.91 -3.07 -12.61
C THR A 49 5.44 -4.35 -13.27
N ASP A 50 4.70 -4.20 -14.38
CA ASP A 50 4.31 -5.36 -15.18
C ASP A 50 5.45 -5.76 -16.13
N SER A 51 5.23 -6.78 -16.96
CA SER A 51 6.23 -7.28 -17.91
C SER A 51 6.64 -6.24 -18.96
N THR A 52 5.85 -5.21 -19.16
CA THR A 52 6.15 -4.12 -20.13
C THR A 52 6.80 -2.92 -19.46
N GLY A 53 7.03 -2.95 -18.14
CA GLY A 53 7.60 -1.86 -17.39
C GLY A 53 6.61 -0.80 -16.93
N ARG A 54 5.30 -1.05 -17.09
CA ARG A 54 4.27 -0.13 -16.61
C ARG A 54 4.10 -0.26 -15.11
N PRO A 55 3.91 0.86 -14.39
CA PRO A 55 3.64 0.78 -12.96
C PRO A 55 2.24 0.21 -12.69
N LEU A 56 2.19 -0.65 -11.67
CA LEU A 56 0.94 -1.19 -11.15
C LEU A 56 0.87 -0.85 -9.67
N PHE A 57 -0.31 -0.47 -9.19
CA PHE A 57 -0.50 -0.15 -7.80
C PHE A 57 -1.57 -1.04 -7.21
N THR A 58 -1.26 -1.64 -6.06
CA THR A 58 -2.19 -2.47 -5.30
C THR A 58 -2.41 -1.81 -3.96
N LEU A 59 -3.66 -1.46 -3.66
CA LEU A 59 -4.04 -0.81 -2.42
C LEU A 59 -4.65 -1.81 -1.47
N PHE A 60 -4.16 -1.83 -0.23
CA PHE A 60 -4.81 -2.51 0.89
C PHE A 60 -5.33 -1.43 1.84
N ASN A 61 -6.60 -1.50 2.18
CA ASN A 61 -7.18 -0.61 3.18
C ASN A 61 -6.65 -0.99 4.58
N SER A 62 -6.86 -0.12 5.55
CA SER A 62 -6.38 -0.34 6.91
C SER A 62 -6.96 -1.60 7.56
N ASP A 63 -8.11 -2.08 7.08
CA ASP A 63 -8.73 -3.32 7.55
C ASP A 63 -8.20 -4.57 6.82
N GLY A 64 -7.27 -4.40 5.89
CA GLY A 64 -6.68 -5.48 5.10
C GLY A 64 -7.43 -5.81 3.81
N SER A 65 -8.54 -5.17 3.53
CA SER A 65 -9.26 -5.41 2.27
C SER A 65 -8.47 -4.85 1.10
N ARG A 66 -8.50 -5.57 -0.02
CA ARG A 66 -7.72 -5.22 -1.21
C ARG A 66 -8.57 -4.48 -2.23
N ALA A 67 -7.99 -3.42 -2.79
CA ALA A 67 -8.56 -2.73 -3.94
C ALA A 67 -7.45 -2.56 -4.99
N GLU A 68 -7.75 -2.86 -6.25
CA GLU A 68 -6.79 -2.66 -7.32
C GLU A 68 -6.98 -1.27 -7.92
N VAL A 69 -5.87 -0.55 -8.02
CA VAL A 69 -5.85 0.75 -8.67
C VAL A 69 -4.91 0.64 -9.86
N SER A 70 -5.46 0.76 -11.07
CA SER A 70 -4.63 0.82 -12.25
C SER A 70 -4.07 2.22 -12.38
N GLY A 71 -2.74 2.34 -12.41
CA GLY A 71 -2.09 3.61 -12.68
C GLY A 71 -2.15 3.91 -14.18
N ASN A 72 -2.96 4.82 -14.56
CA ASN A 72 -2.96 5.34 -15.93
C ASN A 72 -2.25 6.68 -15.95
#